data_e7ce19e5f7b48a34e5cccf9806125ce9
#
_entry.id   e7ce19e5f7b48a34e5cccf9806125ce9
#
_cell.length_a   1.000
_cell.length_b   1.000
_cell.length_c   1.000
_cell.angle_alpha   90.00
_cell.angle_beta   90.00
_cell.angle_gamma   90.00
#
_symmetry.space_group_name_H-M   'P 1'
#
loop_
_entity.id
_entity.type
_entity.pdbx_description
1 polymer ?
#
loop_
_entity_poly.entity_id
_entity_poly.type
_entity_poly.pdbx_seq_one_letter_code
_entity_poly.pdbx_strand_id
1 'polypeptide(L)'
;RKADGGAVVTVINETPDEIRTTICIGTQTFDGAHNDVLLTKDLTVAPHSWQQFHVDAAEPAADGYFVVSADGFETADSLRAYYREYTIPESDAVIESVEKDGSDLLVTVRANVFTPFAYLMTSDDRVHYSDNYFKLYPGEAKTIRVENCDETPTLYTAATMHA
;
A
#
# COMPACT_ATOMS: atom_id res chain seq x y z
N ARG A 1 -0.66 -12.75 8.36
CA ARG A 1 -0.25 -13.39 9.63
C ARG A 1 0.77 -14.48 9.32
N LYS A 2 1.87 -14.50 10.06
CA LYS A 2 2.94 -15.47 9.90
C LYS A 2 2.46 -16.87 10.34
N ALA A 3 2.71 -17.88 9.50
CA ALA A 3 2.59 -19.29 9.87
C ALA A 3 3.99 -19.92 9.82
N ASP A 4 4.19 -21.02 10.50
CA ASP A 4 5.44 -21.77 10.42
C ASP A 4 5.67 -22.24 8.96
N GLY A 5 6.65 -21.63 8.29
CA GLY A 5 7.04 -21.99 6.92
C GLY A 5 6.23 -21.32 5.81
N GLY A 6 5.73 -20.07 5.99
CA GLY A 6 5.07 -19.34 4.92
C GLY A 6 4.21 -18.17 5.38
N ALA A 7 3.30 -17.75 4.51
CA ALA A 7 2.35 -16.68 4.78
C ALA A 7 0.90 -17.18 4.80
N VAL A 8 0.08 -16.62 5.67
CA VAL A 8 -1.37 -16.81 5.66
C VAL A 8 -2.01 -15.55 5.09
N VAL A 9 -2.73 -15.70 3.99
CA VAL A 9 -3.46 -14.63 3.33
C VAL A 9 -4.95 -14.77 3.61
N THR A 10 -5.57 -13.68 4.05
CA THR A 10 -7.01 -13.59 4.25
C THR A 10 -7.57 -12.49 3.37
N VAL A 11 -8.51 -12.82 2.51
CA VAL A 11 -9.26 -11.88 1.68
C VAL A 11 -10.65 -11.74 2.26
N ILE A 12 -11.07 -10.51 2.56
CA ILE A 12 -12.35 -10.19 3.19
C ILE A 12 -13.15 -9.33 2.22
N ASN A 13 -14.39 -9.73 1.96
CA ASN A 13 -15.36 -8.95 1.22
C ASN A 13 -16.47 -8.47 2.17
N GLU A 14 -16.47 -7.20 2.49
CA GLU A 14 -17.48 -6.57 3.35
C GLU A 14 -18.64 -5.96 2.54
N THR A 15 -18.56 -6.02 1.21
CA THR A 15 -19.58 -5.45 0.32
C THR A 15 -20.78 -6.39 0.13
N PRO A 16 -21.95 -5.88 -0.31
CA PRO A 16 -23.12 -6.70 -0.63
C PRO A 16 -22.97 -7.48 -1.96
N ASP A 17 -21.94 -7.23 -2.73
CA ASP A 17 -21.71 -7.83 -4.05
C ASP A 17 -20.62 -8.89 -4.02
N GLU A 18 -20.71 -9.89 -4.91
CA GLU A 18 -19.65 -10.85 -5.15
C GLU A 18 -18.46 -10.15 -5.81
N ILE A 19 -17.26 -10.37 -5.29
CA ILE A 19 -16.01 -9.83 -5.87
C ILE A 19 -15.26 -10.96 -6.57
N ARG A 20 -14.88 -10.70 -7.82
CA ARG A 20 -13.97 -11.55 -8.60
C ARG A 20 -12.68 -10.79 -8.85
N THR A 21 -11.56 -11.37 -8.49
CA THR A 21 -10.25 -10.76 -8.63
C THR A 21 -9.17 -11.80 -8.81
N THR A 22 -8.03 -11.37 -9.35
CA THR A 22 -6.81 -12.17 -9.36
C THR A 22 -5.87 -11.61 -8.30
N ILE A 23 -5.56 -12.43 -7.30
CA ILE A 23 -4.61 -12.07 -6.25
C ILE A 23 -3.21 -12.49 -6.65
N CYS A 24 -2.26 -11.58 -6.44
CA CYS A 24 -0.82 -11.83 -6.59
C CYS A 24 -0.15 -11.74 -5.23
N ILE A 25 0.59 -12.78 -4.86
CA ILE A 25 1.33 -12.87 -3.59
C ILE A 25 2.79 -13.04 -3.92
N GLY A 26 3.63 -12.26 -3.29
CA GLY A 26 5.06 -12.28 -3.54
C GLY A 26 5.89 -11.82 -2.36
N THR A 27 7.18 -11.65 -2.61
CA THR A 27 8.13 -10.97 -1.73
C THR A 27 8.74 -9.79 -2.47
N GLN A 28 8.99 -8.70 -1.77
CA GLN A 28 9.61 -7.51 -2.33
C GLN A 28 10.65 -6.94 -1.36
N THR A 29 11.75 -6.40 -1.89
CA THR A 29 12.73 -5.66 -1.07
C THR A 29 12.29 -4.21 -0.88
N PHE A 30 12.75 -3.56 0.20
CA PHE A 30 12.37 -2.18 0.52
C PHE A 30 12.84 -1.17 -0.54
N ASP A 31 13.93 -1.47 -1.24
CA ASP A 31 14.44 -0.64 -2.35
C ASP A 31 13.75 -0.92 -3.70
N GLY A 32 12.83 -1.89 -3.74
CA GLY A 32 12.15 -2.31 -4.96
C GLY A 32 13.00 -3.04 -5.99
N ALA A 33 14.27 -3.34 -5.68
CA ALA A 33 15.19 -3.98 -6.62
C ALA A 33 14.81 -5.43 -6.95
N HIS A 34 14.13 -6.11 -6.02
CA HIS A 34 13.67 -7.48 -6.19
C HIS A 34 12.18 -7.59 -5.86
N ASN A 35 11.45 -8.28 -6.75
CA ASN A 35 10.04 -8.59 -6.61
C ASN A 35 9.79 -9.99 -7.17
N ASP A 36 9.58 -10.96 -6.28
CA ASP A 36 9.34 -12.35 -6.64
C ASP A 36 7.88 -12.73 -6.45
N VAL A 37 7.23 -13.19 -7.52
CA VAL A 37 5.88 -13.72 -7.45
C VAL A 37 5.91 -15.16 -6.97
N LEU A 38 5.26 -15.44 -5.85
CA LEU A 38 5.15 -16.77 -5.25
C LEU A 38 3.89 -17.48 -5.68
N LEU A 39 2.79 -16.76 -5.80
CA LEU A 39 1.49 -17.30 -6.19
C LEU A 39 0.64 -16.25 -6.89
N THR A 40 0.03 -16.65 -7.99
CA THR A 40 -1.08 -15.92 -8.61
C THR A 40 -2.31 -16.81 -8.60
N LYS A 41 -3.46 -16.29 -8.15
CA LYS A 41 -4.67 -17.08 -7.98
C LYS A 41 -5.93 -16.25 -8.25
N ASP A 42 -6.81 -16.81 -9.09
CA ASP A 42 -8.15 -16.26 -9.27
C ASP A 42 -9.02 -16.59 -8.06
N LEU A 43 -9.72 -15.61 -7.54
CA LEU A 43 -10.63 -15.72 -6.41
C LEU A 43 -12.02 -15.20 -6.75
N THR A 44 -13.02 -15.87 -6.18
CA THR A 44 -14.38 -15.37 -6.10
C THR A 44 -14.75 -15.34 -4.63
N VAL A 45 -15.00 -14.15 -4.09
CA VAL A 45 -15.34 -13.94 -2.67
C VAL A 45 -16.80 -13.50 -2.60
N ALA A 46 -17.63 -14.34 -1.99
CA ALA A 46 -19.06 -14.05 -1.84
C ALA A 46 -19.31 -12.78 -0.99
N PRO A 47 -20.48 -12.15 -1.09
CA PRO A 47 -20.87 -11.02 -0.25
C PRO A 47 -20.68 -11.32 1.24
N HIS A 48 -20.21 -10.33 2.00
CA HIS A 48 -20.05 -10.40 3.46
C HIS A 48 -19.35 -11.67 3.94
N SER A 49 -18.32 -12.11 3.19
CA SER A 49 -17.58 -13.34 3.48
C SER A 49 -16.07 -13.14 3.41
N TRP A 50 -15.34 -14.18 3.75
CA TRP A 50 -13.89 -14.18 3.67
C TRP A 50 -13.37 -15.55 3.17
N GLN A 51 -12.18 -15.52 2.61
CA GLN A 51 -11.41 -16.72 2.27
C GLN A 51 -10.01 -16.60 2.86
N GLN A 52 -9.47 -17.72 3.30
CA GLN A 52 -8.12 -17.80 3.81
C GLN A 52 -7.38 -18.95 3.15
N PHE A 53 -6.12 -18.75 2.85
CA PHE A 53 -5.25 -19.79 2.31
C PHE A 53 -3.82 -19.60 2.77
N HIS A 54 -3.10 -20.70 2.81
CA HIS A 54 -1.68 -20.74 3.15
C HIS A 54 -0.84 -20.71 1.87
N VAL A 55 0.27 -19.99 1.92
CA VAL A 55 1.28 -19.93 0.88
C VAL A 55 2.58 -20.43 1.47
N ASP A 56 3.01 -21.63 1.04
CA ASP A 56 4.29 -22.17 1.42
C ASP A 56 5.40 -21.35 0.74
N ALA A 57 6.20 -20.67 1.53
CA ALA A 57 7.27 -19.82 1.03
C ALA A 57 8.41 -19.72 2.06
N ALA A 58 9.62 -19.54 1.57
CA ALA A 58 10.72 -19.12 2.40
C ALA A 58 10.46 -17.73 3.00
N GLU A 59 11.08 -17.45 4.15
CA GLU A 59 11.07 -16.11 4.71
C GLU A 59 11.63 -15.09 3.69
N PRO A 60 11.05 -13.90 3.57
CA PRO A 60 11.65 -12.83 2.77
C PRO A 60 13.08 -12.53 3.22
N ALA A 61 13.87 -11.97 2.33
CA ALA A 61 15.20 -11.46 2.67
C ALA A 61 15.17 -10.51 3.88
N ALA A 62 16.29 -10.26 4.52
CA ALA A 62 16.36 -9.43 5.72
C ALA A 62 15.91 -7.97 5.45
N ASP A 63 16.00 -7.53 4.20
CA ASP A 63 15.61 -6.23 3.67
C ASP A 63 14.31 -6.28 2.86
N GLY A 64 13.48 -7.32 3.07
CA GLY A 64 12.25 -7.55 2.31
C GLY A 64 11.05 -7.90 3.20
N TYR A 65 9.93 -8.04 2.54
CA TYR A 65 8.63 -8.32 3.13
C TYR A 65 7.74 -9.16 2.19
N PHE A 66 6.72 -9.82 2.73
CA PHE A 66 5.63 -10.37 1.92
C PHE A 66 4.73 -9.24 1.46
N VAL A 67 4.31 -9.31 0.20
CA VAL A 67 3.37 -8.36 -0.41
C VAL A 67 2.24 -9.12 -1.08
N VAL A 68 1.04 -8.55 -1.00
CA VAL A 68 -0.18 -9.09 -1.60
C VAL A 68 -0.92 -7.96 -2.28
N SER A 69 -1.18 -8.11 -3.57
CA SER A 69 -1.96 -7.18 -4.37
C SER A 69 -3.11 -7.88 -5.09
N ALA A 70 -4.17 -7.16 -5.36
CA ALA A 70 -5.29 -7.61 -6.17
C ALA A 70 -6.08 -6.40 -6.69
N ASP A 71 -6.67 -6.52 -7.88
CA ASP A 71 -7.51 -5.46 -8.44
C ASP A 71 -8.72 -5.19 -7.54
N GLY A 72 -8.95 -3.92 -7.22
CA GLY A 72 -10.05 -3.49 -6.35
C GLY A 72 -9.78 -3.63 -4.85
N PHE A 73 -8.57 -4.02 -4.46
CA PHE A 73 -8.13 -4.10 -3.06
C PHE A 73 -6.88 -3.24 -2.86
N GLU A 74 -6.71 -2.75 -1.65
CA GLU A 74 -5.43 -2.14 -1.27
C GLU A 74 -4.34 -3.19 -1.15
N THR A 75 -3.13 -2.85 -1.58
CA THR A 75 -1.94 -3.67 -1.38
C THR A 75 -1.68 -3.85 0.12
N ALA A 76 -1.45 -5.08 0.52
CA ALA A 76 -1.15 -5.45 1.90
C ALA A 76 0.26 -6.03 2.03
N ASP A 77 0.88 -5.82 3.18
CA ASP A 77 2.20 -6.35 3.48
C ASP A 77 2.25 -7.11 4.81
N SER A 78 3.25 -7.94 4.94
CA SER A 78 3.60 -8.58 6.20
C SER A 78 5.10 -8.51 6.42
N LEU A 79 5.48 -7.77 7.44
CA LEU A 79 6.85 -7.64 7.92
C LEU A 79 7.19 -8.74 8.91
N ARG A 80 8.44 -9.18 8.91
CA ARG A 80 8.96 -10.20 9.82
C ARG A 80 9.18 -9.67 11.23
N ALA A 81 9.50 -8.38 11.34
CA ALA A 81 9.87 -7.69 12.57
C ALA A 81 9.23 -6.29 12.64
N TYR A 82 9.53 -5.52 13.66
CA TYR A 82 9.10 -4.12 13.75
C TYR A 82 9.92 -3.23 12.81
N TYR A 83 9.34 -2.13 12.30
CA TYR A 83 10.02 -1.17 11.42
C TYR A 83 11.41 -0.73 11.92
N ARG A 84 11.57 -0.53 13.22
CA ARG A 84 12.84 -0.14 13.84
C ARG A 84 13.97 -1.18 13.73
N GLU A 85 13.63 -2.41 13.34
CA GLU A 85 14.59 -3.52 13.21
C GLU A 85 15.09 -3.67 11.77
N TYR A 86 14.57 -2.83 10.86
CA TYR A 86 14.97 -2.82 9.46
C TYR A 86 15.76 -1.56 9.12
N THR A 87 16.63 -1.69 8.13
CA THR A 87 17.21 -0.55 7.42
C THR A 87 16.34 -0.28 6.20
N ILE A 88 15.35 0.60 6.36
CA ILE A 88 14.48 1.01 5.25
C ILE A 88 15.19 2.17 4.53
N PRO A 89 15.28 2.15 3.18
CA PRO A 89 15.84 3.26 2.42
C PRO A 89 15.13 4.58 2.71
N GLU A 90 15.82 5.70 2.53
CA GLU A 90 15.18 7.01 2.58
C GLU A 90 14.11 7.12 1.50
N SER A 91 12.95 7.67 1.85
CA SER A 91 11.82 7.79 0.93
C SER A 91 12.16 8.76 -0.21
N ASP A 92 11.87 8.33 -1.43
CA ASP A 92 11.92 9.12 -2.67
C ASP A 92 10.51 9.56 -3.14
N ALA A 93 9.52 9.49 -2.23
CA ALA A 93 8.14 9.79 -2.56
C ALA A 93 7.94 11.20 -3.09
N VAL A 94 7.18 11.30 -4.17
CA VAL A 94 6.85 12.57 -4.83
C VAL A 94 5.37 12.64 -5.18
N ILE A 95 4.83 13.86 -5.26
CA ILE A 95 3.55 14.10 -5.93
C ILE A 95 3.82 14.02 -7.45
N GLU A 96 3.27 13.02 -8.11
CA GLU A 96 3.43 12.80 -9.55
C GLU A 96 2.48 13.69 -10.35
N SER A 97 1.22 13.84 -9.89
CA SER A 97 0.24 14.73 -10.53
C SER A 97 -0.75 15.29 -9.53
N VAL A 98 -1.33 16.43 -9.88
CA VAL A 98 -2.48 17.05 -9.20
C VAL A 98 -3.48 17.42 -10.28
N GLU A 99 -4.65 16.81 -10.25
CA GLU A 99 -5.72 17.04 -11.21
C GLU A 99 -6.94 17.61 -10.51
N LYS A 100 -7.64 18.57 -11.14
CA LYS A 100 -8.87 19.15 -10.60
C LYS A 100 -10.06 18.32 -11.04
N ASP A 101 -10.91 17.92 -10.07
CA ASP A 101 -12.16 17.21 -10.28
C ASP A 101 -13.31 17.95 -9.58
N GLY A 102 -13.89 18.93 -10.31
CA GLY A 102 -14.89 19.83 -9.76
C GLY A 102 -14.28 20.77 -8.70
N SER A 103 -14.75 20.66 -7.45
CA SER A 103 -14.20 21.37 -6.28
C SER A 103 -13.06 20.64 -5.60
N ASP A 104 -12.77 19.40 -6.02
CA ASP A 104 -11.80 18.52 -5.38
C ASP A 104 -10.48 18.48 -6.18
N LEU A 105 -9.44 17.97 -5.55
CA LEU A 105 -8.19 17.60 -6.20
C LEU A 105 -8.00 16.09 -6.14
N LEU A 106 -7.50 15.52 -7.23
CA LEU A 106 -6.97 14.16 -7.28
C LEU A 106 -5.44 14.27 -7.27
N VAL A 107 -4.85 13.85 -6.17
CA VAL A 107 -3.40 13.93 -5.94
C VAL A 107 -2.81 12.54 -6.06
N THR A 108 -2.00 12.31 -7.10
CA THR A 108 -1.31 11.04 -7.31
C THR A 108 0.10 11.13 -6.73
N VAL A 109 0.41 10.20 -5.85
CA VAL A 109 1.70 10.08 -5.17
C VAL A 109 2.37 8.77 -5.57
N ARG A 110 3.67 8.79 -5.78
CA ARG A 110 4.48 7.61 -6.14
C ARG A 110 5.79 7.59 -5.36
N ALA A 111 6.27 6.38 -5.07
CA ALA A 111 7.63 6.14 -4.59
C ALA A 111 8.23 4.94 -5.33
N ASN A 112 9.55 4.91 -5.50
CA ASN A 112 10.28 3.74 -6.02
C ASN A 112 10.86 2.88 -4.89
N VAL A 113 10.88 3.40 -3.66
CA VAL A 113 11.24 2.67 -2.45
C VAL A 113 10.05 2.56 -1.50
N PHE A 114 10.04 1.51 -0.69
CA PHE A 114 8.99 1.33 0.32
C PHE A 114 8.96 2.51 1.30
N THR A 115 7.83 3.19 1.36
CA THR A 115 7.61 4.33 2.24
C THR A 115 6.52 3.96 3.25
N PRO A 116 6.87 3.60 4.49
CA PRO A 116 5.91 3.09 5.47
C PRO A 116 4.92 4.12 5.96
N PHE A 117 5.29 5.40 5.90
CA PHE A 117 4.47 6.52 6.38
C PHE A 117 4.58 7.69 5.42
N ALA A 118 3.49 7.98 4.73
CA ALA A 118 3.33 9.17 3.91
C ALA A 118 1.99 9.84 4.26
N TYR A 119 1.94 11.16 4.24
CA TYR A 119 0.70 11.90 4.39
C TYR A 119 0.74 13.23 3.63
N LEU A 120 -0.45 13.70 3.28
CA LEU A 120 -0.66 14.98 2.64
C LEU A 120 -1.17 16.00 3.66
N MET A 121 -0.76 17.25 3.51
CA MET A 121 -1.21 18.36 4.35
C MET A 121 -1.39 19.64 3.52
N THR A 122 -2.46 20.37 3.81
CA THR A 122 -2.75 21.70 3.29
C THR A 122 -2.69 22.71 4.43
N SER A 123 -2.77 24.00 4.12
CA SER A 123 -2.84 25.08 5.13
C SER A 123 -4.19 25.11 5.87
N ASP A 124 -5.27 24.56 5.28
CA ASP A 124 -6.58 24.44 5.92
C ASP A 124 -6.72 23.02 6.53
N ASP A 125 -6.81 22.95 7.85
CA ASP A 125 -6.95 21.73 8.65
C ASP A 125 -8.35 21.09 8.56
N ARG A 126 -9.32 21.75 7.92
CA ARG A 126 -10.69 21.25 7.72
C ARG A 126 -10.85 20.44 6.43
N VAL A 127 -9.80 20.37 5.63
CA VAL A 127 -9.81 19.60 4.38
C VAL A 127 -9.92 18.11 4.68
N HIS A 128 -10.80 17.41 3.96
CA HIS A 128 -10.97 15.98 4.06
C HIS A 128 -10.18 15.26 2.95
N TYR A 129 -9.50 14.19 3.34
CA TYR A 129 -8.73 13.33 2.44
C TYR A 129 -9.41 11.96 2.36
N SER A 130 -9.53 11.38 1.17
CA SER A 130 -10.07 10.02 1.01
C SER A 130 -9.21 8.96 1.71
N ASP A 131 -7.91 9.23 1.85
CA ASP A 131 -6.97 8.48 2.65
C ASP A 131 -5.82 9.39 3.10
N ASN A 132 -5.25 9.12 4.28
CA ASN A 132 -4.07 9.83 4.77
C ASN A 132 -3.31 8.93 5.76
N TYR A 133 -2.00 9.18 5.94
CA TYR A 133 -1.09 8.30 6.68
C TYR A 133 -0.96 6.91 6.05
N PHE A 134 -0.77 6.87 4.75
CA PHE A 134 -0.73 5.67 3.94
C PHE A 134 0.70 5.16 3.71
N LYS A 135 0.80 3.93 3.21
CA LYS A 135 2.03 3.33 2.71
C LYS A 135 2.13 3.56 1.20
N LEU A 136 3.38 3.63 0.72
CA LEU A 136 3.68 3.52 -0.70
C LEU A 136 4.60 2.31 -0.92
N TYR A 137 4.21 1.48 -1.86
CA TYR A 137 4.99 0.32 -2.27
C TYR A 137 5.82 0.66 -3.50
N PRO A 138 7.05 0.10 -3.64
CA PRO A 138 7.93 0.40 -4.76
C PRO A 138 7.23 0.25 -6.11
N GLY A 139 7.22 1.35 -6.89
CA GLY A 139 6.62 1.40 -8.23
C GLY A 139 5.10 1.57 -8.28
N GLU A 140 4.39 1.49 -7.17
CA GLU A 140 2.95 1.77 -7.13
C GLU A 140 2.67 3.27 -7.03
N ALA A 141 1.58 3.70 -7.65
CA ALA A 141 1.02 5.03 -7.47
C ALA A 141 -0.27 4.95 -6.66
N LYS A 142 -0.46 5.91 -5.75
CA LYS A 142 -1.70 6.04 -4.97
C LYS A 142 -2.33 7.39 -5.24
N THR A 143 -3.63 7.41 -5.60
CA THR A 143 -4.38 8.63 -5.84
C THR A 143 -5.27 8.92 -4.64
N ILE A 144 -5.11 10.10 -4.07
CA ILE A 144 -5.85 10.61 -2.91
C ILE A 144 -6.78 11.72 -3.39
N ARG A 145 -8.07 11.61 -3.08
CA ARG A 145 -9.01 12.72 -3.26
C ARG A 145 -8.90 13.67 -2.08
N VAL A 146 -8.75 14.94 -2.38
CA VAL A 146 -8.70 16.06 -1.42
C VAL A 146 -9.94 16.93 -1.66
N GLU A 147 -10.90 16.85 -0.77
CA GLU A 147 -12.22 17.41 -0.98
C GLU A 147 -12.25 18.93 -0.74
N ASN A 148 -12.97 19.65 -1.61
CA ASN A 148 -13.19 21.10 -1.52
C ASN A 148 -11.89 21.90 -1.32
N CYS A 149 -10.86 21.57 -2.08
CA CYS A 149 -9.52 22.14 -1.95
C CYS A 149 -9.02 22.72 -3.28
N ASP A 150 -8.47 23.92 -3.22
CA ASP A 150 -7.81 24.58 -4.37
C ASP A 150 -6.28 24.66 -4.19
N GLU A 151 -5.77 24.31 -3.00
CA GLU A 151 -4.35 24.34 -2.67
C GLU A 151 -3.70 22.97 -2.95
N THR A 152 -2.58 22.97 -3.66
CA THR A 152 -1.78 21.74 -3.83
C THR A 152 -1.21 21.32 -2.47
N PRO A 153 -1.53 20.11 -1.98
CA PRO A 153 -1.01 19.64 -0.71
C PRO A 153 0.51 19.46 -0.71
N THR A 154 1.11 19.56 0.46
CA THR A 154 2.50 19.16 0.70
C THR A 154 2.54 17.70 1.11
N LEU A 155 3.43 16.92 0.49
CA LEU A 155 3.69 15.56 0.85
C LEU A 155 4.76 15.49 1.96
N TYR A 156 4.45 14.74 3.00
CA TYR A 156 5.38 14.45 4.10
C TYR A 156 5.62 12.94 4.20
N THR A 157 6.83 12.57 4.53
CA THR A 157 7.25 11.19 4.81
C THR A 157 8.02 11.14 6.14
N ALA A 158 8.34 9.94 6.62
CA ALA A 158 9.14 9.79 7.84
C ALA A 158 10.49 10.54 7.77
N ALA A 159 11.12 10.60 6.60
CA ALA A 159 12.37 11.32 6.40
C ALA A 159 12.22 12.85 6.54
N THR A 160 11.09 13.41 6.08
CA THR A 160 10.83 14.86 6.15
C THR A 160 10.35 15.34 7.52
N MET A 161 9.90 14.43 8.39
CA MET A 161 9.48 14.76 9.75
C MET A 161 10.63 15.11 10.71
N HIS A 162 11.87 14.77 10.33
CA HIS A 162 13.06 14.99 11.14
C HIS A 162 13.97 16.11 10.62
N ALA A 163 13.51 16.86 9.61
CA ALA A 163 14.27 17.97 9.01
C ALA A 163 13.99 19.31 9.70
#